data_05f4d349ad8eab046221a6b0cc73feaf
#
_entry.id   05f4d349ad8eab046221a6b0cc73feaf
#
_cell.length_a   1.000
_cell.length_b   1.000
_cell.length_c   1.000
_cell.angle_alpha   90.00
_cell.angle_beta   90.00
_cell.angle_gamma   90.00
#
_symmetry.space_group_name_H-M   'P 1'
#
loop_
_entity.id
_entity.type
_entity.pdbx_description
1 polymer ?
#
loop_
_entity_poly.entity_id
_entity_poly.type
_entity_poly.pdbx_seq_one_letter_code
_entity_poly.pdbx_strand_id
1 'polypeptide(L)'
;KSNLAQALGIRAIQDGFTVYYIRTATLLEDIKHSRIDGTYTNLVKRFARYKLLILDDFGVSAISVDDATNLFEIIEARNQLCSTIITSQLPVKDWYGYLQNNTVADAILDRVVHSSHRVTLEGDSLRPKYGKIDENYE
;
A
#
# COMPACT_ATOMS: atom_id res chain seq x y z
N LYS A 1 -9.23 -8.66 -1.59
CA LYS A 1 -8.85 -7.31 -1.15
C LYS A 1 -8.25 -6.51 -2.29
N SER A 2 -7.29 -7.08 -3.01
CA SER A 2 -6.66 -6.44 -4.17
C SER A 2 -7.68 -6.10 -5.26
N ASN A 3 -8.66 -6.97 -5.51
CA ASN A 3 -9.72 -6.72 -6.49
C ASN A 3 -10.56 -5.50 -6.14
N LEU A 4 -10.94 -5.32 -4.88
CA LEU A 4 -11.68 -4.15 -4.44
C LEU A 4 -10.85 -2.88 -4.59
N ALA A 5 -9.59 -2.91 -4.16
CA ALA A 5 -8.68 -1.77 -4.29
C ALA A 5 -8.48 -1.38 -5.76
N GLN A 6 -8.29 -2.35 -6.64
CA GLN A 6 -8.16 -2.11 -8.08
C GLN A 6 -9.45 -1.54 -8.69
N ALA A 7 -10.61 -2.03 -8.28
CA ALA A 7 -11.91 -1.50 -8.74
C ALA A 7 -12.08 -0.03 -8.32
N LEU A 8 -11.72 0.32 -7.10
CA LEU A 8 -11.71 1.71 -6.61
C LEU A 8 -10.73 2.57 -7.40
N GLY A 9 -9.56 2.03 -7.72
CA GLY A 9 -8.58 2.71 -8.56
C GLY A 9 -9.10 3.00 -9.96
N ILE A 10 -9.74 2.04 -10.60
CA ILE A 10 -10.37 2.21 -11.92
C ILE A 10 -11.44 3.30 -11.86
N ARG A 11 -12.28 3.29 -10.83
CA ARG A 11 -13.29 4.33 -10.65
C ARG A 11 -12.67 5.71 -10.48
N ALA A 12 -11.60 5.82 -9.72
CA ALA A 12 -10.89 7.08 -9.54
C ALA A 12 -10.33 7.60 -10.87
N ILE A 13 -9.77 6.73 -11.71
CA ILE A 13 -9.28 7.09 -13.05
C ILE A 13 -10.44 7.59 -13.92
N GLN A 14 -11.58 6.92 -13.88
CA GLN A 14 -12.79 7.34 -14.62
C GLN A 14 -13.26 8.73 -14.19
N ASP A 15 -13.10 9.06 -12.91
CA ASP A 15 -13.44 10.37 -12.36
C ASP A 15 -12.32 11.43 -12.55
N GLY A 16 -11.26 11.11 -13.29
CA GLY A 16 -10.21 12.04 -13.67
C GLY A 16 -9.04 12.17 -12.70
N PHE A 17 -8.94 11.28 -11.72
CA PHE A 17 -7.83 11.29 -10.75
C PHE A 17 -6.64 10.49 -11.23
N THR A 18 -5.44 10.94 -10.86
CA THR A 18 -4.22 10.16 -11.07
C THR A 18 -4.11 9.06 -10.01
N VAL A 19 -3.89 7.83 -10.45
CA VAL A 19 -3.84 6.64 -9.60
C VAL A 19 -2.55 5.88 -9.84
N TYR A 20 -1.93 5.42 -8.77
CA TYR A 20 -0.81 4.49 -8.85
C TYR A 20 -1.05 3.29 -7.94
N TYR A 21 -0.89 2.11 -8.50
CA TYR A 21 -0.97 0.85 -7.78
C TYR A 21 0.44 0.26 -7.66
N ILE A 22 0.83 -0.11 -6.46
CA ILE A 22 2.10 -0.77 -6.20
C ILE A 22 1.98 -1.72 -5.01
N ARG A 23 2.66 -2.85 -5.08
CA ARG A 23 2.83 -3.71 -3.92
C ARG A 23 3.77 -3.04 -2.93
N THR A 24 3.48 -3.17 -1.65
CA THR A 24 4.30 -2.54 -0.59
C THR A 24 5.77 -3.01 -0.67
N ALA A 25 6.01 -4.30 -0.87
CA ALA A 25 7.36 -4.83 -1.01
C ALA A 25 8.12 -4.20 -2.20
N THR A 26 7.45 -4.00 -3.33
CA THR A 26 8.04 -3.36 -4.51
C THR A 26 8.38 -1.90 -4.25
N LEU A 27 7.49 -1.17 -3.58
CA LEU A 27 7.78 0.22 -3.19
C LEU A 27 9.02 0.31 -2.31
N LEU A 28 9.15 -0.56 -1.32
CA LEU A 28 10.31 -0.58 -0.42
C LEU A 28 11.62 -0.89 -1.17
N GLU A 29 11.58 -1.80 -2.14
CA GLU A 29 12.72 -2.06 -3.02
C GLU A 29 13.09 -0.84 -3.88
N ASP A 30 12.09 -0.19 -4.48
CA ASP A 30 12.30 1.01 -5.29
C ASP A 30 12.93 2.14 -4.46
N ILE A 31 12.50 2.30 -3.21
CA ILE A 31 13.07 3.30 -2.30
C ILE A 31 14.54 2.99 -2.00
N LYS A 32 14.88 1.73 -1.72
CA LYS A 32 16.27 1.32 -1.47
C LYS A 32 17.16 1.62 -2.67
N HIS A 33 16.72 1.27 -3.88
CA HIS A 33 17.47 1.58 -5.10
C HIS A 33 17.65 3.08 -5.32
N SER A 34 16.60 3.87 -5.06
CA SER A 34 16.66 5.33 -5.21
C SER A 34 17.63 6.01 -4.25
N ARG A 35 17.83 5.44 -3.06
CA ARG A 35 18.82 5.95 -2.11
C ARG A 35 20.26 5.65 -2.56
N ILE A 36 20.47 4.56 -3.28
CA ILE A 36 21.77 4.17 -3.83
C ILE A 36 22.13 5.02 -5.06
N ASP A 37 21.19 5.24 -5.95
CA ASP A 37 21.45 5.94 -7.22
C ASP A 37 21.20 7.46 -7.17
N GLY A 38 20.81 7.99 -6.00
CA GLY A 38 20.62 9.43 -5.80
C GLY A 38 19.28 9.98 -6.29
N THR A 39 18.31 9.13 -6.66
CA THR A 39 16.99 9.55 -7.17
C THR A 39 15.89 9.59 -6.10
N TYR A 40 16.24 9.45 -4.84
CA TYR A 40 15.27 9.36 -3.74
C TYR A 40 14.32 10.57 -3.65
N THR A 41 14.84 11.78 -3.76
CA THR A 41 14.02 13.00 -3.69
C THR A 41 12.99 13.03 -4.82
N ASN A 42 13.38 12.64 -6.03
CA ASN A 42 12.47 12.56 -7.17
C ASN A 42 11.40 11.48 -6.99
N LEU A 43 11.77 10.34 -6.40
CA LEU A 43 10.82 9.27 -6.08
C LEU A 43 9.76 9.76 -5.09
N VAL A 44 10.16 10.40 -3.99
CA VAL A 44 9.22 10.94 -2.99
C VAL A 44 8.27 11.96 -3.63
N LYS A 45 8.79 12.87 -4.44
CA LYS A 45 7.98 13.86 -5.16
C LYS A 45 6.98 13.20 -6.09
N ARG A 46 7.38 12.14 -6.80
CA ARG A 46 6.49 11.39 -7.69
C ARG A 46 5.34 10.76 -6.92
N PHE A 47 5.62 10.07 -5.82
CA PHE A 47 4.58 9.44 -4.99
C PHE A 47 3.68 10.46 -4.29
N ALA A 48 4.17 11.64 -3.99
CA ALA A 48 3.37 12.72 -3.43
C ALA A 48 2.33 13.30 -4.40
N ARG A 49 2.50 13.10 -5.71
CA ARG A 49 1.61 13.69 -6.75
C ARG A 49 0.38 12.86 -7.08
N TYR A 50 0.43 11.56 -6.93
CA TYR A 50 -0.73 10.71 -7.24
C TYR A 50 -1.88 11.02 -6.29
N LYS A 51 -3.05 11.35 -6.84
CA LYS A 51 -4.24 11.63 -6.03
C LYS A 51 -4.71 10.42 -5.26
N LEU A 52 -4.52 9.23 -5.82
CA LEU A 52 -4.76 7.96 -5.14
C LEU A 52 -3.54 7.05 -5.28
N LEU A 53 -2.99 6.63 -4.17
CA LEU A 53 -1.96 5.60 -4.09
C LEU A 53 -2.57 4.34 -3.47
N ILE A 54 -2.39 3.21 -4.14
CA ILE A 54 -2.80 1.91 -3.63
C ILE A 54 -1.54 1.12 -3.25
N LEU A 55 -1.37 0.91 -1.95
CA LEU A 55 -0.31 0.06 -1.39
C LEU A 55 -0.91 -1.32 -1.10
N ASP A 56 -0.62 -2.26 -1.97
CA ASP A 56 -1.15 -3.61 -1.87
C ASP A 56 -0.23 -4.53 -1.06
N ASP A 57 -0.83 -5.54 -0.43
CA ASP A 57 -0.11 -6.58 0.32
C ASP A 57 0.80 -6.05 1.44
N PHE A 58 0.34 -5.06 2.21
CA PHE A 58 1.06 -4.61 3.40
C PHE A 58 1.10 -5.74 4.44
N GLY A 59 2.27 -5.98 5.00
CA GLY A 59 2.46 -6.96 6.07
C GLY A 59 2.71 -8.40 5.59
N VAL A 60 2.86 -8.63 4.28
CA VAL A 60 3.13 -9.97 3.72
C VAL A 60 4.58 -10.41 3.98
N SER A 61 5.53 -9.50 3.88
CA SER A 61 6.95 -9.77 4.09
C SER A 61 7.46 -9.00 5.30
N ALA A 62 8.42 -9.57 6.02
CA ALA A 62 9.11 -8.88 7.10
C ALA A 62 9.79 -7.62 6.57
N ILE A 63 9.79 -6.57 7.37
CA ILE A 63 10.45 -5.31 7.05
C ILE A 63 11.47 -4.93 8.11
N SER A 64 12.48 -4.18 7.69
CA SER A 64 13.49 -3.59 8.59
C SER A 64 12.98 -2.29 9.21
N VAL A 65 13.71 -1.80 10.22
CA VAL A 65 13.46 -0.47 10.79
C VAL A 65 13.62 0.62 9.72
N ASP A 66 14.61 0.49 8.85
CA ASP A 66 14.82 1.41 7.74
C ASP A 66 13.67 1.39 6.73
N ASP A 67 13.12 0.22 6.44
CA ASP A 67 11.93 0.08 5.58
C ASP A 67 10.74 0.82 6.17
N ALA A 68 10.50 0.69 7.48
CA ALA A 68 9.42 1.40 8.15
C ALA A 68 9.61 2.92 8.08
N THR A 69 10.83 3.41 8.27
CA THR A 69 11.17 4.82 8.13
C THR A 69 10.95 5.31 6.70
N ASN A 70 11.34 4.54 5.71
CA ASN A 70 11.13 4.86 4.30
C ASN A 70 9.64 4.91 3.95
N LEU A 71 8.85 3.97 4.46
CA LEU A 71 7.40 3.97 4.28
C LEU A 71 6.78 5.21 4.92
N PHE A 72 7.22 5.58 6.12
CA PHE A 72 6.76 6.78 6.79
C PHE A 72 6.99 8.05 5.97
N GLU A 73 8.14 8.19 5.32
CA GLU A 73 8.45 9.36 4.48
C GLU A 73 7.45 9.50 3.32
N ILE A 74 7.06 8.41 2.68
CA ILE A 74 6.05 8.43 1.62
C ILE A 74 4.68 8.81 2.18
N ILE A 75 4.27 8.22 3.29
CA ILE A 75 2.99 8.52 3.94
C ILE A 75 2.93 9.99 4.37
N GLU A 76 4.01 10.50 4.96
CA GLU A 76 4.09 11.89 5.40
C GLU A 76 3.99 12.87 4.23
N ALA A 77 4.69 12.60 3.14
CA ALA A 77 4.64 13.44 1.94
C ALA A 77 3.21 13.52 1.33
N ARG A 78 2.38 12.54 1.60
CA ARG A 78 1.00 12.45 1.11
C ARG A 78 -0.05 12.91 2.14
N ASN A 79 0.33 13.03 3.40
CA ASN A 79 -0.60 13.26 4.50
C ASN A 79 -1.43 14.52 4.28
N GLN A 80 -2.76 14.40 4.41
CA GLN A 80 -3.75 15.45 4.22
C GLN A 80 -3.82 16.08 2.80
N LEU A 81 -2.99 15.62 1.88
CA LEU A 81 -2.96 16.14 0.51
C LEU A 81 -3.60 15.18 -0.50
N CYS A 82 -3.42 13.90 -0.31
CA CYS A 82 -3.83 12.86 -1.25
C CYS A 82 -4.38 11.64 -0.50
N SER A 83 -5.15 10.82 -1.20
CA SER A 83 -5.76 9.61 -0.64
C SER A 83 -4.85 8.40 -0.83
N THR A 84 -4.81 7.54 0.17
CA THR A 84 -4.04 6.29 0.13
C THR A 84 -4.94 5.13 0.56
N ILE A 85 -4.92 4.05 -0.21
CA ILE A 85 -5.55 2.78 0.13
C ILE A 85 -4.44 1.79 0.49
N ILE A 86 -4.58 1.13 1.63
CA ILE A 86 -3.68 0.06 2.04
C ILE A 86 -4.48 -1.22 2.17
N THR A 87 -4.06 -2.27 1.46
CA THR A 87 -4.62 -3.60 1.63
C THR A 87 -3.66 -4.45 2.45
N SER A 88 -4.21 -5.25 3.35
CA SER A 88 -3.41 -6.12 4.21
C SER A 88 -4.20 -7.34 4.64
N GLN A 89 -3.53 -8.47 4.78
CA GLN A 89 -4.05 -9.64 5.47
C GLN A 89 -3.70 -9.62 6.96
N LEU A 90 -2.74 -8.76 7.35
CA LEU A 90 -2.35 -8.58 8.73
C LEU A 90 -3.39 -7.74 9.47
N PRO A 91 -3.98 -8.23 10.59
CA PRO A 91 -4.89 -7.42 11.38
C PRO A 91 -4.23 -6.12 11.86
N VAL A 92 -4.99 -5.03 11.87
CA VAL A 92 -4.46 -3.71 12.26
C VAL A 92 -3.84 -3.72 13.65
N LYS A 93 -4.38 -4.51 14.58
CA LYS A 93 -3.81 -4.69 15.93
C LYS A 93 -2.37 -5.19 15.93
N ASP A 94 -1.94 -5.86 14.86
CA ASP A 94 -0.60 -6.43 14.74
C ASP A 94 0.37 -5.50 13.95
N TRP A 95 -0.12 -4.39 13.43
CA TRP A 95 0.70 -3.47 12.63
C TRP A 95 1.79 -2.79 13.45
N TYR A 96 1.50 -2.45 14.71
CA TYR A 96 2.49 -1.81 15.57
C TYR A 96 3.71 -2.70 15.78
N GLY A 97 3.49 -3.98 16.11
CA GLY A 97 4.58 -4.95 16.24
C GLY A 97 5.31 -5.21 14.93
N TYR A 98 4.58 -5.31 13.83
CA TYR A 98 5.14 -5.49 12.49
C TYR A 98 6.06 -4.32 12.11
N LEU A 99 5.71 -3.10 12.47
CA LEU A 99 6.49 -1.87 12.26
C LEU A 99 7.59 -1.66 13.31
N GLN A 100 7.95 -2.67 14.09
CA GLN A 100 9.05 -2.70 15.06
C GLN A 100 8.81 -1.90 16.35
N ASN A 101 7.55 -1.66 16.76
CA ASN A 101 7.18 -1.07 18.06
C ASN A 101 7.97 0.20 18.43
N ASN A 102 8.05 1.16 17.53
CA ASN A 102 8.84 2.37 17.73
C ASN A 102 8.05 3.64 17.41
N THR A 103 8.70 4.79 17.57
CA THR A 103 8.10 6.11 17.28
C THR A 103 7.60 6.23 15.85
N VAL A 104 8.28 5.62 14.89
CA VAL A 104 7.87 5.60 13.49
C VAL A 104 6.57 4.81 13.32
N ALA A 105 6.45 3.67 14.01
CA ALA A 105 5.23 2.87 14.02
C ALA A 105 4.04 3.69 14.55
N ASP A 106 4.22 4.39 15.67
CA ASP A 106 3.19 5.28 16.21
C ASP A 106 2.78 6.35 15.19
N ALA A 107 3.74 6.97 14.54
CA ALA A 107 3.49 8.01 13.55
C ALA A 107 2.75 7.49 12.32
N ILE A 108 3.11 6.32 11.82
CA ILE A 108 2.41 5.66 10.70
C ILE A 108 0.96 5.36 11.08
N LEU A 109 0.75 4.72 12.23
CA LEU A 109 -0.59 4.34 12.69
C LEU A 109 -1.48 5.55 12.92
N ASP A 110 -0.94 6.63 13.45
CA ASP A 110 -1.66 7.88 13.65
C ASP A 110 -2.20 8.44 12.33
N ARG A 111 -1.40 8.39 11.27
CA ARG A 111 -1.76 8.91 9.96
C ARG A 111 -2.65 8.00 9.13
N VAL A 112 -2.43 6.68 9.17
CA VAL A 112 -3.13 5.73 8.29
C VAL A 112 -4.27 5.01 8.97
N VAL A 113 -4.27 4.87 10.28
CA VAL A 113 -5.30 4.09 10.99
C VAL A 113 -6.32 5.00 11.67
N HIS A 114 -5.87 5.99 12.43
CA HIS A 114 -6.75 6.80 13.28
C HIS A 114 -7.70 7.71 12.49
N SER A 115 -7.34 8.09 11.28
CA SER A 115 -8.16 8.94 10.40
C SER A 115 -8.66 8.21 9.15
N SER A 116 -8.65 6.88 9.15
CA SER A 116 -9.02 6.08 7.99
C SER A 116 -10.41 5.47 8.08
N HIS A 117 -10.95 5.12 6.92
CA HIS A 117 -12.08 4.21 6.81
C HIS A 117 -11.56 2.78 6.71
N ARG A 118 -11.94 1.93 7.66
CA ARG A 118 -11.57 0.52 7.63
C ARG A 118 -12.69 -0.30 7.00
N VAL A 119 -12.31 -1.17 6.09
CA VAL A 119 -13.21 -2.15 5.48
C VAL A 119 -12.64 -3.54 5.74
N THR A 120 -13.36 -4.34 6.52
CA THR A 120 -13.02 -5.73 6.76
C THR A 120 -13.77 -6.59 5.78
N LEU A 121 -13.04 -7.37 4.97
CA LEU A 121 -13.62 -8.29 4.00
C LEU A 121 -13.61 -9.70 4.58
N GLU A 122 -14.80 -10.26 4.71
CA GLU A 122 -15.03 -11.64 5.15
C GLU A 122 -15.62 -12.44 3.99
N GLY A 123 -15.42 -13.76 4.03
CA GLY A 123 -15.94 -14.69 3.06
C GLY A 123 -14.85 -15.48 2.34
N ASP A 124 -15.28 -16.36 1.43
CA ASP A 124 -14.41 -17.24 0.69
C ASP A 124 -13.61 -16.50 -0.37
N SER A 125 -12.40 -17.01 -0.63
CA SER A 125 -11.58 -16.49 -1.70
C SER A 125 -12.22 -16.72 -3.06
N LEU A 126 -12.28 -15.69 -3.90
CA LEU A 126 -12.74 -15.79 -5.28
C LEU A 126 -11.67 -16.35 -6.23
N ARG A 127 -10.42 -16.44 -5.79
CA ARG A 127 -9.30 -16.92 -6.62
C ARG A 127 -9.55 -18.30 -7.24
N PRO A 128 -10.12 -19.30 -6.52
CA PRO A 128 -10.41 -20.60 -7.14
C PRO A 128 -11.46 -20.52 -8.24
N LYS A 129 -12.36 -19.52 -8.24
CA LYS A 129 -13.40 -19.33 -9.26
C LYS A 129 -12.85 -18.76 -10.57
N TYR A 130 -11.76 -17.99 -10.49
CA TYR A 130 -11.12 -17.36 -11.65
C TYR A 130 -9.85 -18.10 -12.11
N GLY A 131 -9.33 -19.01 -11.29
CA GLY A 131 -8.12 -19.77 -11.58
C GLY A 131 -8.34 -21.11 -12.27
N LYS A 132 -9.59 -21.53 -12.46
CA LYS A 132 -9.93 -22.66 -13.34
C LYS A 132 -9.98 -22.13 -14.78
N ILE A 133 -8.84 -22.17 -15.45
CA ILE A 133 -8.81 -22.25 -16.89
C ILE A 133 -9.57 -23.54 -17.21
N ASP A 134 -10.66 -23.43 -17.93
CA ASP A 134 -11.39 -24.60 -18.41
C ASP A 134 -10.40 -25.50 -19.16
N GLU A 135 -10.09 -26.66 -18.58
CA GLU A 135 -9.32 -27.72 -19.25
C GLU A 135 -10.12 -28.37 -20.40
N ASN A 136 -11.16 -27.71 -20.89
CA ASN A 136 -12.06 -28.19 -21.94
C ASN A 136 -11.85 -27.45 -23.27
N TYR A 137 -10.60 -27.15 -23.63
CA TYR A 137 -10.25 -26.88 -25.03
C TYR A 137 -9.33 -28.01 -25.52
N GLU A 138 -9.92 -29.16 -25.80
CA GLU A 138 -9.42 -30.04 -26.84
C GLU A 138 -10.10 -29.71 -28.16
#